data_b5288ecabd8cd4ce6fe5c9d81f8f01cd
#
_entry.id   b5288ecabd8cd4ce6fe5c9d81f8f01cd
#
_cell.length_a   1.000
_cell.length_b   1.000
_cell.length_c   1.000
_cell.angle_alpha   90.00
_cell.angle_beta   90.00
_cell.angle_gamma   90.00
#
_symmetry.space_group_name_H-M   'P 1'
#
loop_
_entity.id
_entity.type
_entity.pdbx_description
1 polymer ?
#
loop_
_entity_poly.entity_id
_entity_poly.type
_entity_poly.pdbx_seq_one_letter_code
_entity_poly.pdbx_strand_id
1 'polypeptide(L)'
;MVASAQAEGEVNIYSYRQPELIKPLLDAFTAETGVKANVVFAKKGLGERMKAEGKNSPADVLLSVDIGRLQGAKDLGVTQPVVSDAINGNIPANLRDSDGHWFGLTTRARVIYASKDRVAQDSITYEELADPKWKGRLCTRSGQHVYSIGLIASMIAHKGEAETQKWLEAVRDNLARKPTGNDRAQVKSIFAGECDISLGNTYYMGKMQTNEKDPEQKDWAASVRILFPNTEGRGTHVNISGMVLAKNAPNKDNAVKLMEFLASDEAQAIYAAQNFEYPVEPGIAPSELVASWGSFKADEVSLNEIAAQRAKASELVDIVGFDNGPSN
;
A
#
# COMPACT_ATOMS: atom_id res chain seq x y z
N MET A 1 -10.08 44.89 9.27
CA MET A 1 -8.71 44.48 9.63
C MET A 1 -8.71 42.96 9.67
N VAL A 2 -8.16 42.32 8.67
CA VAL A 2 -7.96 40.87 8.67
C VAL A 2 -6.69 40.65 9.46
N ALA A 3 -6.82 40.13 10.69
CA ALA A 3 -5.67 39.70 11.45
C ALA A 3 -5.01 38.54 10.65
N SER A 4 -3.80 38.76 10.14
CA SER A 4 -2.98 37.69 9.63
C SER A 4 -2.69 36.74 10.81
N ALA A 5 -3.31 35.55 10.81
CA ALA A 5 -2.93 34.53 11.74
C ALA A 5 -1.43 34.25 11.52
N GLN A 6 -0.62 34.59 12.52
CA GLN A 6 0.79 34.27 12.53
C GLN A 6 0.88 32.74 12.62
N ALA A 7 1.61 32.12 11.70
CA ALA A 7 1.73 30.66 11.69
C ALA A 7 2.20 30.18 13.07
N GLU A 8 1.45 29.24 13.69
CA GLU A 8 1.77 28.68 15.02
C GLU A 8 2.95 27.68 14.98
N GLY A 9 3.94 27.90 14.13
CA GLY A 9 5.10 27.05 13.94
C GLY A 9 5.04 26.23 12.65
N GLU A 10 5.85 25.18 12.58
CA GLU A 10 5.94 24.33 11.41
C GLU A 10 6.01 22.85 11.77
N VAL A 11 5.79 21.98 10.77
CA VAL A 11 6.03 20.55 10.83
C VAL A 11 6.74 20.12 9.54
N ASN A 12 7.81 19.31 9.68
CA ASN A 12 8.65 18.87 8.56
C ASN A 12 8.38 17.39 8.27
N ILE A 13 7.92 17.11 7.06
CA ILE A 13 7.44 15.81 6.64
C ILE A 13 8.40 15.22 5.62
N TYR A 14 8.96 14.03 5.94
CA TYR A 14 9.59 13.19 4.95
C TYR A 14 8.54 12.27 4.33
N SER A 15 8.40 12.26 3.01
CA SER A 15 7.31 11.55 2.34
C SER A 15 7.81 10.66 1.21
N TYR A 16 7.40 9.39 1.23
CA TYR A 16 7.48 8.48 0.08
C TYR A 16 6.28 8.64 -0.88
N ARG A 17 5.24 9.37 -0.45
CA ARG A 17 4.10 9.73 -1.29
C ARG A 17 4.38 11.05 -2.00
N GLN A 18 3.96 11.12 -3.25
CA GLN A 18 4.13 12.29 -4.10
C GLN A 18 3.41 13.50 -3.49
N PRO A 19 4.02 14.71 -3.56
CA PRO A 19 3.49 15.91 -2.93
C PRO A 19 2.06 16.26 -3.36
N GLU A 20 1.73 16.08 -4.63
CA GLU A 20 0.40 16.37 -5.17
C GLU A 20 -0.72 15.52 -4.55
N LEU A 21 -0.39 14.33 -4.06
CA LEU A 21 -1.36 13.41 -3.43
C LEU A 21 -1.61 13.69 -1.95
N ILE A 22 -0.72 14.42 -1.29
CA ILE A 22 -0.86 14.77 0.12
C ILE A 22 -1.14 16.27 0.32
N LYS A 23 -0.93 17.08 -0.72
CA LYS A 23 -1.13 18.54 -0.63
C LYS A 23 -2.53 18.93 -0.11
N PRO A 24 -3.65 18.35 -0.59
CA PRO A 24 -4.98 18.71 -0.07
C PRO A 24 -5.13 18.48 1.43
N LEU A 25 -4.53 17.40 1.96
CA LEU A 25 -4.53 17.08 3.38
C LEU A 25 -3.72 18.10 4.18
N LEU A 26 -2.54 18.48 3.68
CA LEU A 26 -1.68 19.43 4.36
C LEU A 26 -2.22 20.87 4.28
N ASP A 27 -2.91 21.22 3.18
CA ASP A 27 -3.61 22.50 3.06
C ASP A 27 -4.76 22.58 4.09
N ALA A 28 -5.56 21.53 4.24
CA ALA A 28 -6.64 21.43 5.24
C ALA A 28 -6.07 21.52 6.65
N PHE A 29 -5.04 20.75 6.98
CA PHE A 29 -4.33 20.83 8.26
C PHE A 29 -3.83 22.26 8.58
N THR A 30 -3.20 22.90 7.60
CA THR A 30 -2.68 24.26 7.78
C THR A 30 -3.83 25.27 7.94
N ALA A 31 -4.94 25.10 7.24
CA ALA A 31 -6.12 25.96 7.37
C ALA A 31 -6.76 25.84 8.75
N GLU A 32 -6.82 24.63 9.32
CA GLU A 32 -7.39 24.37 10.65
C GLU A 32 -6.47 24.86 11.78
N THR A 33 -5.18 24.57 11.67
CA THR A 33 -4.26 24.71 12.81
C THR A 33 -3.34 25.94 12.74
N GLY A 34 -3.21 26.58 11.58
CA GLY A 34 -2.19 27.62 11.34
C GLY A 34 -0.75 27.09 11.22
N VAL A 35 -0.52 25.78 11.44
CA VAL A 35 0.81 25.17 11.37
C VAL A 35 1.22 24.97 9.92
N LYS A 36 2.41 25.44 9.55
CA LYS A 36 2.96 25.28 8.20
C LYS A 36 3.51 23.86 8.01
N ALA A 37 3.07 23.15 6.97
CA ALA A 37 3.59 21.83 6.60
C ALA A 37 4.65 21.92 5.49
N ASN A 38 5.88 21.47 5.76
CA ASN A 38 6.98 21.41 4.80
C ASN A 38 7.22 19.96 4.39
N VAL A 39 7.33 19.68 3.07
CA VAL A 39 7.46 18.32 2.55
C VAL A 39 8.78 18.11 1.82
N VAL A 40 9.50 17.05 2.20
CA VAL A 40 10.64 16.51 1.46
C VAL A 40 10.22 15.16 0.87
N PHE A 41 10.13 15.08 -0.44
CA PHE A 41 9.76 13.86 -1.16
C PHE A 41 10.99 13.10 -1.64
N ALA A 42 11.00 11.77 -1.45
CA ALA A 42 11.93 10.86 -2.13
C ALA A 42 11.28 9.50 -2.38
N LYS A 43 11.70 8.84 -3.47
CA LYS A 43 11.18 7.50 -3.83
C LYS A 43 11.73 6.39 -2.94
N LYS A 44 12.89 6.61 -2.29
CA LYS A 44 13.59 5.65 -1.42
C LYS A 44 14.56 6.35 -0.48
N GLY A 45 15.02 5.65 0.56
CA GLY A 45 16.16 6.08 1.39
C GLY A 45 15.83 7.11 2.48
N LEU A 46 14.55 7.44 2.76
CA LEU A 46 14.24 8.45 3.78
C LEU A 46 14.49 7.95 5.21
N GLY A 47 14.22 6.67 5.51
CA GLY A 47 14.54 6.07 6.81
C GLY A 47 16.04 6.07 7.07
N GLU A 48 16.84 5.65 6.09
CA GLU A 48 18.31 5.64 6.15
C GLU A 48 18.85 7.07 6.27
N ARG A 49 18.24 8.03 5.59
CA ARG A 49 18.56 9.44 5.69
C ARG A 49 18.31 9.97 7.11
N MET A 50 17.14 9.69 7.71
CA MET A 50 16.84 10.04 9.10
C MET A 50 17.86 9.44 10.06
N LYS A 51 18.29 8.18 9.82
CA LYS A 51 19.32 7.52 10.62
C LYS A 51 20.69 8.21 10.50
N ALA A 52 21.10 8.57 9.28
CA ALA A 52 22.36 9.26 9.04
C ALA A 52 22.36 10.69 9.61
N GLU A 53 21.25 11.41 9.53
CA GLU A 53 21.08 12.76 10.10
C GLU A 53 21.07 12.71 11.65
N GLY A 54 20.61 11.61 12.24
CA GLY A 54 20.60 11.38 13.68
C GLY A 54 19.83 12.46 14.44
N LYS A 55 20.47 13.08 15.45
CA LYS A 55 19.88 14.17 16.24
C LYS A 55 19.67 15.47 15.46
N ASN A 56 20.30 15.60 14.31
CA ASN A 56 20.19 16.78 13.45
C ASN A 56 19.15 16.60 12.36
N SER A 57 18.40 15.50 12.35
CA SER A 57 17.33 15.29 11.38
C SER A 57 16.26 16.38 11.54
N PRO A 58 15.89 17.08 10.46
CA PRO A 58 14.80 18.02 10.51
C PRO A 58 13.43 17.36 10.44
N ALA A 59 13.37 16.05 10.18
CA ALA A 59 12.11 15.34 10.01
C ALA A 59 11.34 15.23 11.31
N ASP A 60 10.06 15.59 11.28
CA ASP A 60 9.11 15.40 12.37
C ASP A 60 8.24 14.16 12.14
N VAL A 61 7.75 13.98 10.91
CA VAL A 61 6.89 12.86 10.50
C VAL A 61 7.46 12.22 9.24
N LEU A 62 7.42 10.88 9.17
CA LEU A 62 7.64 10.13 7.94
C LEU A 62 6.32 9.56 7.46
N LEU A 63 5.91 9.91 6.23
CA LEU A 63 4.77 9.32 5.53
C LEU A 63 5.24 8.24 4.56
N SER A 64 4.64 7.06 4.65
CA SER A 64 4.98 5.92 3.81
C SER A 64 3.76 5.32 3.12
N VAL A 65 4.02 4.55 2.07
CA VAL A 65 3.01 3.86 1.26
C VAL A 65 3.15 2.34 1.33
N ASP A 66 3.82 1.81 2.37
CA ASP A 66 4.05 0.38 2.52
C ASP A 66 4.42 0.04 3.96
N ILE A 67 3.82 -1.03 4.52
CA ILE A 67 4.10 -1.50 5.88
C ILE A 67 5.58 -1.84 6.10
N GLY A 68 6.25 -2.42 5.11
CA GLY A 68 7.66 -2.75 5.23
C GLY A 68 8.58 -1.55 5.41
N ARG A 69 8.19 -0.38 4.90
CA ARG A 69 8.92 0.88 5.13
C ARG A 69 8.62 1.49 6.49
N LEU A 70 7.39 1.35 6.97
CA LEU A 70 7.01 1.79 8.33
C LEU A 70 7.73 0.95 9.37
N GLN A 71 7.67 -0.37 9.23
CA GLN A 71 8.40 -1.30 10.10
C GLN A 71 9.91 -1.11 9.99
N GLY A 72 10.43 -0.95 8.77
CA GLY A 72 11.85 -0.66 8.55
C GLY A 72 12.33 0.61 9.25
N ALA A 73 11.51 1.66 9.32
CA ALA A 73 11.85 2.86 10.09
C ALA A 73 11.91 2.57 11.61
N LYS A 74 10.99 1.74 12.14
CA LYS A 74 11.05 1.25 13.53
C LYS A 74 12.33 0.44 13.77
N ASP A 75 12.65 -0.51 12.90
CA ASP A 75 13.82 -1.38 13.00
C ASP A 75 15.15 -0.59 12.90
N LEU A 76 15.17 0.46 12.11
CA LEU A 76 16.31 1.41 12.04
C LEU A 76 16.48 2.24 13.32
N GLY A 77 15.49 2.24 14.23
CA GLY A 77 15.48 3.01 15.47
C GLY A 77 15.33 4.52 15.25
N VAL A 78 14.68 4.94 14.15
CA VAL A 78 14.47 6.35 13.78
C VAL A 78 13.08 6.86 14.13
N THR A 79 12.27 6.07 14.86
CA THR A 79 10.91 6.40 15.29
C THR A 79 10.83 6.49 16.81
N GLN A 80 9.79 7.16 17.32
CA GLN A 80 9.40 7.11 18.73
C GLN A 80 7.90 6.76 18.82
N PRO A 81 7.44 6.16 19.93
CA PRO A 81 6.04 5.84 20.11
C PRO A 81 5.18 7.09 20.29
N VAL A 82 3.93 6.99 19.84
CA VAL A 82 2.87 7.97 20.07
C VAL A 82 1.75 7.30 20.84
N VAL A 83 1.27 7.95 21.88
CA VAL A 83 0.06 7.58 22.63
C VAL A 83 -0.93 8.72 22.41
N SER A 84 -2.01 8.46 21.69
CA SER A 84 -3.08 9.42 21.45
C SER A 84 -4.41 8.67 21.37
N ASP A 85 -5.38 9.11 22.17
CA ASP A 85 -6.72 8.52 22.17
C ASP A 85 -7.43 8.80 20.83
N ALA A 86 -7.19 9.96 20.21
CA ALA A 86 -7.74 10.32 18.91
C ALA A 86 -7.25 9.35 17.82
N ILE A 87 -5.93 9.11 17.72
CA ILE A 87 -5.35 8.16 16.77
C ILE A 87 -5.84 6.74 17.06
N ASN A 88 -5.85 6.33 18.31
CA ASN A 88 -6.24 4.99 18.72
C ASN A 88 -7.73 4.70 18.52
N GLY A 89 -8.57 5.72 18.62
CA GLY A 89 -10.02 5.62 18.38
C GLY A 89 -10.36 5.44 16.90
N ASN A 90 -9.60 6.09 16.00
CA ASN A 90 -9.91 6.14 14.56
C ASN A 90 -9.16 5.08 13.74
N ILE A 91 -8.03 4.56 14.25
CA ILE A 91 -7.24 3.55 13.53
C ILE A 91 -7.38 2.19 14.21
N PRO A 92 -7.96 1.16 13.55
CA PRO A 92 -8.10 -0.20 14.10
C PRO A 92 -6.76 -0.81 14.55
N ALA A 93 -6.80 -1.64 15.59
CA ALA A 93 -5.59 -2.20 16.22
C ALA A 93 -4.73 -3.04 15.26
N ASN A 94 -5.34 -3.76 14.32
CA ASN A 94 -4.63 -4.55 13.31
C ASN A 94 -3.96 -3.70 12.21
N LEU A 95 -4.26 -2.40 12.15
CA LEU A 95 -3.69 -1.44 11.20
C LEU A 95 -2.71 -0.45 11.85
N ARG A 96 -2.25 -0.73 13.08
CA ARG A 96 -1.25 0.06 13.79
C ARG A 96 -0.28 -0.82 14.56
N ASP A 97 0.89 -0.28 14.86
CA ASP A 97 1.89 -0.95 15.69
C ASP A 97 1.43 -1.10 17.14
N SER A 98 1.62 -2.28 17.71
CA SER A 98 1.28 -2.54 19.12
C SER A 98 2.03 -1.65 20.11
N ASP A 99 3.25 -1.22 19.74
CA ASP A 99 4.10 -0.35 20.55
C ASP A 99 3.94 1.14 20.18
N GLY A 100 3.04 1.47 19.24
CA GLY A 100 2.73 2.84 18.86
C GLY A 100 3.77 3.53 17.97
N HIS A 101 4.63 2.80 17.27
CA HIS A 101 5.64 3.38 16.39
C HIS A 101 5.17 3.72 14.99
N TRP A 102 4.13 3.05 14.48
CA TRP A 102 3.53 3.38 13.18
C TRP A 102 2.02 3.22 13.20
N PHE A 103 1.35 3.96 12.32
CA PHE A 103 -0.11 4.00 12.19
C PHE A 103 -0.50 3.99 10.72
N GLY A 104 -1.48 3.14 10.36
CA GLY A 104 -2.08 3.12 9.03
C GLY A 104 -2.99 4.32 8.81
N LEU A 105 -2.99 4.86 7.61
CA LEU A 105 -3.85 5.98 7.21
C LEU A 105 -4.84 5.57 6.12
N THR A 106 -4.45 4.66 5.25
CA THR A 106 -5.31 4.08 4.21
C THR A 106 -4.92 2.66 3.94
N THR A 107 -5.85 1.86 3.41
CA THR A 107 -5.57 0.51 2.92
C THR A 107 -5.74 0.41 1.41
N ARG A 108 -5.11 -0.60 0.81
CA ARG A 108 -5.34 -1.06 -0.56
C ARG A 108 -5.23 -2.57 -0.61
N ALA A 109 -6.09 -3.18 -1.39
CA ALA A 109 -6.08 -4.62 -1.60
C ALA A 109 -5.12 -5.01 -2.73
N ARG A 110 -4.49 -6.18 -2.58
CA ARG A 110 -3.74 -6.85 -3.63
C ARG A 110 -4.69 -7.79 -4.36
N VAL A 111 -5.13 -7.41 -5.54
CA VAL A 111 -6.23 -8.06 -6.26
C VAL A 111 -5.75 -8.79 -7.50
N ILE A 112 -6.65 -9.55 -8.09
CA ILE A 112 -6.48 -10.09 -9.44
C ILE A 112 -7.26 -9.20 -10.42
N TYR A 113 -6.54 -8.65 -11.39
CA TYR A 113 -7.14 -8.13 -12.61
C TYR A 113 -7.38 -9.28 -13.55
N ALA A 114 -8.61 -9.49 -13.94
CA ALA A 114 -9.03 -10.60 -14.80
C ALA A 114 -9.63 -10.05 -16.10
N SER A 115 -9.23 -10.61 -17.24
CA SER A 115 -9.83 -10.31 -18.55
C SER A 115 -11.34 -10.54 -18.51
N LYS A 116 -12.14 -9.57 -18.93
CA LYS A 116 -13.59 -9.72 -19.02
C LYS A 116 -14.02 -10.78 -20.01
N ASP A 117 -13.25 -10.95 -21.10
CA ASP A 117 -13.62 -11.82 -22.22
C ASP A 117 -13.10 -13.26 -22.07
N ARG A 118 -11.96 -13.44 -21.35
CA ARG A 118 -11.26 -14.73 -21.30
C ARG A 118 -11.30 -15.42 -19.93
N VAL A 119 -11.82 -14.75 -18.89
CA VAL A 119 -11.97 -15.30 -17.54
C VAL A 119 -13.43 -15.21 -17.12
N ALA A 120 -14.08 -16.36 -17.02
CA ALA A 120 -15.52 -16.43 -16.70
C ALA A 120 -15.81 -16.47 -15.20
N GLN A 121 -14.85 -16.97 -14.36
CA GLN A 121 -15.07 -17.11 -12.92
C GLN A 121 -15.14 -15.76 -12.20
N ASP A 122 -16.06 -15.63 -11.24
CA ASP A 122 -16.28 -14.39 -10.48
C ASP A 122 -15.57 -14.35 -9.12
N SER A 123 -15.02 -15.48 -8.68
CA SER A 123 -14.23 -15.60 -7.46
C SER A 123 -12.90 -16.28 -7.74
N ILE A 124 -11.90 -16.00 -6.89
CA ILE A 124 -10.56 -16.58 -6.99
C ILE A 124 -9.90 -16.58 -5.61
N THR A 125 -8.93 -17.46 -5.39
CA THR A 125 -8.03 -17.42 -4.24
C THR A 125 -6.59 -17.17 -4.69
N TYR A 126 -5.72 -16.71 -3.78
CA TYR A 126 -4.29 -16.64 -4.10
C TYR A 126 -3.70 -18.04 -4.34
N GLU A 127 -4.26 -19.04 -3.63
CA GLU A 127 -3.86 -20.43 -3.76
C GLU A 127 -4.13 -20.95 -5.18
N GLU A 128 -5.24 -20.57 -5.80
CA GLU A 128 -5.59 -20.94 -7.18
C GLU A 128 -4.62 -20.40 -8.24
N LEU A 129 -3.79 -19.42 -7.94
CA LEU A 129 -2.78 -18.95 -8.90
C LEU A 129 -1.74 -20.05 -9.22
N ALA A 130 -1.64 -21.06 -8.35
CA ALA A 130 -0.82 -22.25 -8.54
C ALA A 130 -1.50 -23.34 -9.39
N ASP A 131 -2.80 -23.21 -9.70
CA ASP A 131 -3.54 -24.19 -10.51
C ASP A 131 -3.00 -24.21 -11.95
N PRO A 132 -2.70 -25.38 -12.53
CA PRO A 132 -2.23 -25.53 -13.91
C PRO A 132 -3.14 -24.91 -14.99
N LYS A 133 -4.42 -24.66 -14.69
CA LYS A 133 -5.32 -23.94 -15.60
C LYS A 133 -4.82 -22.54 -15.98
N TRP A 134 -3.94 -21.95 -15.16
CA TRP A 134 -3.33 -20.64 -15.38
C TRP A 134 -1.99 -20.70 -16.11
N LYS A 135 -1.53 -21.89 -16.52
CA LYS A 135 -0.24 -22.03 -17.22
C LYS A 135 -0.20 -21.17 -18.48
N GLY A 136 0.78 -20.26 -18.55
CA GLY A 136 0.95 -19.31 -19.65
C GLY A 136 -0.11 -18.21 -19.70
N ARG A 137 -0.89 -18.00 -18.61
CA ARG A 137 -2.01 -17.05 -18.56
C ARG A 137 -1.90 -16.01 -17.46
N LEU A 138 -0.85 -16.05 -16.64
CA LEU A 138 -0.61 -15.15 -15.51
C LEU A 138 0.53 -14.18 -15.81
N CYS A 139 0.30 -12.89 -15.60
CA CYS A 139 1.33 -11.85 -15.62
C CYS A 139 1.53 -11.23 -14.24
N THR A 140 2.75 -10.87 -13.93
CA THR A 140 3.06 -10.15 -12.69
C THR A 140 4.31 -9.28 -12.83
N ARG A 141 4.46 -8.33 -11.91
CA ARG A 141 5.69 -7.60 -11.70
C ARG A 141 6.70 -8.46 -10.92
N SER A 142 7.93 -7.97 -10.79
CA SER A 142 8.99 -8.64 -10.01
C SER A 142 8.51 -9.15 -8.65
N GLY A 143 8.90 -10.38 -8.31
CA GLY A 143 8.71 -10.98 -6.98
C GLY A 143 9.41 -10.20 -5.89
N GLN A 144 10.56 -9.56 -6.19
CA GLN A 144 11.31 -8.72 -5.25
C GLN A 144 10.71 -7.33 -5.03
N HIS A 145 9.65 -6.98 -5.76
CA HIS A 145 8.98 -5.72 -5.48
C HIS A 145 8.24 -5.76 -4.13
N VAL A 146 8.27 -4.66 -3.38
CA VAL A 146 7.69 -4.55 -2.02
C VAL A 146 6.24 -5.04 -1.91
N TYR A 147 5.42 -4.90 -2.97
CA TYR A 147 4.02 -5.38 -2.98
C TYR A 147 3.93 -6.90 -3.16
N SER A 148 4.80 -7.48 -3.96
CA SER A 148 4.89 -8.94 -4.13
C SER A 148 5.43 -9.60 -2.85
N ILE A 149 6.50 -9.02 -2.26
CA ILE A 149 7.03 -9.44 -0.96
C ILE A 149 5.94 -9.40 0.12
N GLY A 150 5.10 -8.35 0.15
CA GLY A 150 3.98 -8.25 1.10
C GLY A 150 2.99 -9.40 0.98
N LEU A 151 2.58 -9.75 -0.24
CA LEU A 151 1.69 -10.88 -0.49
C LEU A 151 2.36 -12.23 -0.12
N ILE A 152 3.61 -12.45 -0.54
CA ILE A 152 4.34 -13.69 -0.22
C ILE A 152 4.51 -13.82 1.30
N ALA A 153 4.82 -12.72 2.00
CA ALA A 153 4.89 -12.69 3.46
C ALA A 153 3.55 -13.03 4.14
N SER A 154 2.43 -12.54 3.59
CA SER A 154 1.08 -12.95 4.03
C SER A 154 0.84 -14.44 3.81
N MET A 155 1.27 -15.01 2.67
CA MET A 155 1.18 -16.45 2.42
C MET A 155 2.01 -17.26 3.44
N ILE A 156 3.22 -16.80 3.80
CA ILE A 156 4.04 -17.45 4.83
C ILE A 156 3.32 -17.41 6.19
N ALA A 157 2.73 -16.28 6.57
CA ALA A 157 2.00 -16.16 7.83
C ALA A 157 0.80 -17.16 7.92
N HIS A 158 0.14 -17.41 6.80
CA HIS A 158 -1.01 -18.35 6.76
C HIS A 158 -0.63 -19.81 6.55
N LYS A 159 0.39 -20.10 5.76
CA LYS A 159 0.68 -21.45 5.27
C LYS A 159 2.03 -22.01 5.75
N GLY A 160 2.87 -21.14 6.30
CA GLY A 160 4.27 -21.47 6.57
C GLY A 160 5.15 -21.42 5.31
N GLU A 161 6.46 -21.45 5.55
CA GLU A 161 7.50 -21.27 4.52
C GLU A 161 7.45 -22.34 3.43
N ALA A 162 7.43 -23.61 3.82
CA ALA A 162 7.51 -24.74 2.87
C ALA A 162 6.34 -24.79 1.88
N GLU A 163 5.11 -24.56 2.36
CA GLU A 163 3.92 -24.55 1.48
C GLU A 163 3.90 -23.31 0.60
N THR A 164 4.37 -22.17 1.12
CA THR A 164 4.50 -20.94 0.33
C THR A 164 5.56 -21.05 -0.76
N GLN A 165 6.67 -21.76 -0.50
CA GLN A 165 7.67 -22.04 -1.52
C GLN A 165 7.07 -22.87 -2.67
N LYS A 166 6.37 -23.97 -2.38
CA LYS A 166 5.69 -24.79 -3.39
C LYS A 166 4.67 -24.00 -4.20
N TRP A 167 3.89 -23.17 -3.51
CA TRP A 167 2.94 -22.27 -4.16
C TRP A 167 3.66 -21.30 -5.11
N LEU A 168 4.75 -20.68 -4.67
CA LEU A 168 5.49 -19.69 -5.46
C LEU A 168 6.16 -20.33 -6.69
N GLU A 169 6.65 -21.58 -6.57
CA GLU A 169 7.17 -22.38 -7.68
C GLU A 169 6.08 -22.63 -8.74
N ALA A 170 4.89 -23.08 -8.31
CA ALA A 170 3.79 -23.33 -9.21
C ALA A 170 3.26 -22.04 -9.86
N VAL A 171 3.18 -20.93 -9.11
CA VAL A 171 2.82 -19.59 -9.65
C VAL A 171 3.84 -19.14 -10.69
N ARG A 172 5.14 -19.32 -10.44
CA ARG A 172 6.20 -19.03 -11.43
C ARG A 172 5.99 -19.81 -12.72
N ASP A 173 5.68 -21.11 -12.62
CA ASP A 173 5.50 -22.00 -13.77
C ASP A 173 4.21 -21.69 -14.56
N ASN A 174 3.28 -20.96 -13.96
CA ASN A 174 2.05 -20.47 -14.61
C ASN A 174 2.22 -19.12 -15.30
N LEU A 175 3.37 -18.45 -15.14
CA LEU A 175 3.61 -17.15 -15.75
C LEU A 175 3.61 -17.26 -17.29
N ALA A 176 2.98 -16.29 -17.95
CA ALA A 176 3.00 -16.15 -19.41
C ALA A 176 4.37 -15.67 -19.91
N ARG A 177 5.10 -14.95 -19.07
CA ARG A 177 6.40 -14.36 -19.38
C ARG A 177 7.18 -14.05 -18.10
N LYS A 178 8.45 -13.72 -18.27
CA LYS A 178 9.28 -13.19 -17.19
C LYS A 178 8.62 -11.98 -16.52
N PRO A 179 8.59 -11.90 -15.18
CA PRO A 179 8.08 -10.74 -14.46
C PRO A 179 8.75 -9.44 -14.90
N THR A 180 7.95 -8.42 -15.20
CA THR A 180 8.46 -7.11 -15.63
C THR A 180 7.40 -6.02 -15.49
N GLY A 181 7.81 -4.76 -15.52
CA GLY A 181 6.91 -3.62 -15.48
C GLY A 181 6.27 -3.35 -14.12
N ASN A 182 5.27 -2.49 -14.11
CA ASN A 182 4.46 -2.16 -12.94
C ASN A 182 3.04 -2.73 -13.07
N ASP A 183 2.16 -2.50 -12.09
CA ASP A 183 0.81 -3.07 -12.09
C ASP A 183 -0.04 -2.62 -13.30
N ARG A 184 0.13 -1.38 -13.79
CA ARG A 184 -0.56 -0.91 -15.01
C ARG A 184 -0.04 -1.63 -16.27
N ALA A 185 1.26 -1.93 -16.32
CA ALA A 185 1.84 -2.71 -17.41
C ALA A 185 1.26 -4.13 -17.46
N GLN A 186 0.89 -4.71 -16.31
CA GLN A 186 0.22 -6.02 -16.29
C GLN A 186 -1.18 -5.93 -16.91
N VAL A 187 -1.96 -4.87 -16.59
CA VAL A 187 -3.28 -4.66 -17.22
C VAL A 187 -3.15 -4.42 -18.72
N LYS A 188 -2.12 -3.66 -19.16
CA LYS A 188 -1.79 -3.53 -20.60
C LYS A 188 -1.53 -4.88 -21.27
N SER A 189 -0.80 -5.78 -20.58
CA SER A 189 -0.54 -7.13 -21.11
C SER A 189 -1.82 -7.98 -21.23
N ILE A 190 -2.77 -7.83 -20.28
CA ILE A 190 -4.09 -8.47 -20.42
C ILE A 190 -4.85 -7.89 -21.60
N PHE A 191 -4.88 -6.57 -21.76
CA PHE A 191 -5.51 -5.90 -22.90
C PHE A 191 -4.92 -6.37 -24.23
N ALA A 192 -3.60 -6.55 -24.29
CA ALA A 192 -2.91 -7.05 -25.47
C ALA A 192 -3.05 -8.57 -25.72
N GLY A 193 -3.67 -9.32 -24.81
CA GLY A 193 -3.84 -10.77 -24.93
C GLY A 193 -2.61 -11.61 -24.55
N GLU A 194 -1.59 -11.01 -23.93
CA GLU A 194 -0.39 -11.74 -23.49
C GLU A 194 -0.66 -12.66 -22.29
N CYS A 195 -1.61 -12.29 -21.44
CA CYS A 195 -2.08 -13.06 -20.31
C CYS A 195 -3.56 -12.76 -20.03
N ASP A 196 -4.18 -13.56 -19.16
CA ASP A 196 -5.61 -13.44 -18.86
C ASP A 196 -5.87 -12.87 -17.48
N ILE A 197 -4.95 -13.09 -16.56
CA ILE A 197 -4.99 -12.57 -15.19
C ILE A 197 -3.67 -11.93 -14.78
N SER A 198 -3.72 -11.00 -13.83
CA SER A 198 -2.52 -10.44 -13.22
C SER A 198 -2.76 -9.98 -11.77
N LEU A 199 -1.69 -9.92 -10.98
CA LEU A 199 -1.67 -9.33 -9.66
C LEU A 199 -1.48 -7.82 -9.73
N GLY A 200 -2.30 -7.05 -9.01
CA GLY A 200 -2.19 -5.61 -8.93
C GLY A 200 -2.82 -5.01 -7.65
N ASN A 201 -2.50 -3.76 -7.35
CA ASN A 201 -3.15 -3.04 -6.26
C ASN A 201 -4.38 -2.29 -6.77
N THR A 202 -5.45 -2.27 -5.97
CA THR A 202 -6.75 -1.66 -6.33
C THR A 202 -6.65 -0.25 -6.88
N TYR A 203 -5.87 0.63 -6.26
CA TYR A 203 -5.79 2.05 -6.65
C TYR A 203 -5.25 2.29 -8.08
N TYR A 204 -4.56 1.31 -8.69
CA TYR A 204 -4.14 1.43 -10.09
C TYR A 204 -5.32 1.37 -11.06
N MET A 205 -6.41 0.68 -10.69
CA MET A 205 -7.65 0.73 -11.47
C MET A 205 -8.16 2.16 -11.58
N GLY A 206 -8.32 2.86 -10.46
CA GLY A 206 -8.75 4.26 -10.46
C GLY A 206 -7.80 5.17 -11.24
N LYS A 207 -6.49 4.99 -11.07
CA LYS A 207 -5.49 5.76 -11.82
C LYS A 207 -5.56 5.55 -13.33
N MET A 208 -5.91 4.36 -13.79
CA MET A 208 -6.11 4.11 -15.23
C MET A 208 -7.43 4.66 -15.73
N GLN A 209 -8.52 4.45 -14.97
CA GLN A 209 -9.86 4.92 -15.34
C GLN A 209 -9.97 6.45 -15.45
N THR A 210 -9.15 7.18 -14.69
CA THR A 210 -9.16 8.65 -14.64
C THR A 210 -7.97 9.31 -15.33
N ASN A 211 -7.17 8.56 -16.09
CA ASN A 211 -5.95 9.09 -16.70
C ASN A 211 -6.25 9.93 -17.95
N GLU A 212 -6.11 11.24 -17.80
CA GLU A 212 -6.26 12.17 -18.94
C GLU A 212 -4.95 12.41 -19.72
N LYS A 213 -3.79 12.08 -19.12
CA LYS A 213 -2.48 12.25 -19.76
C LYS A 213 -2.18 11.12 -20.75
N ASP A 214 -2.57 9.88 -20.37
CA ASP A 214 -2.40 8.69 -21.17
C ASP A 214 -3.78 8.02 -21.30
N PRO A 215 -4.70 8.55 -22.14
CA PRO A 215 -6.10 8.11 -22.17
C PRO A 215 -6.28 6.65 -22.60
N GLU A 216 -5.32 6.06 -23.33
CA GLU A 216 -5.29 4.63 -23.66
C GLU A 216 -5.37 3.70 -22.43
N GLN A 217 -4.98 4.20 -21.24
CA GLN A 217 -5.08 3.43 -20.00
C GLN A 217 -6.54 3.19 -19.58
N LYS A 218 -7.48 4.01 -20.04
CA LYS A 218 -8.92 3.81 -19.83
C LYS A 218 -9.40 2.54 -20.56
N ASP A 219 -8.88 2.29 -21.79
CA ASP A 219 -9.21 1.09 -22.54
C ASP A 219 -8.62 -0.17 -21.89
N TRP A 220 -7.39 -0.07 -21.36
CA TRP A 220 -6.81 -1.18 -20.58
C TRP A 220 -7.67 -1.49 -19.35
N ALA A 221 -8.07 -0.47 -18.59
CA ALA A 221 -8.93 -0.65 -17.41
C ALA A 221 -10.31 -1.23 -17.79
N ALA A 222 -10.87 -0.81 -18.93
CA ALA A 222 -12.15 -1.29 -19.41
C ALA A 222 -12.13 -2.78 -19.81
N SER A 223 -10.96 -3.33 -20.20
CA SER A 223 -10.81 -4.74 -20.61
C SER A 223 -10.75 -5.73 -19.44
N VAL A 224 -10.57 -5.25 -18.21
CA VAL A 224 -10.44 -6.09 -17.02
C VAL A 224 -11.52 -5.79 -15.98
N ARG A 225 -11.70 -6.75 -15.09
CA ARG A 225 -12.43 -6.57 -13.84
C ARG A 225 -11.53 -6.92 -12.66
N ILE A 226 -11.88 -6.43 -11.48
CA ILE A 226 -11.22 -6.77 -10.22
C ILE A 226 -11.89 -8.02 -9.65
N LEU A 227 -11.09 -9.02 -9.28
CA LEU A 227 -11.48 -10.10 -8.39
C LEU A 227 -10.72 -9.93 -7.08
N PHE A 228 -11.46 -9.95 -5.98
CA PHE A 228 -10.87 -9.87 -4.63
C PHE A 228 -10.58 -11.27 -4.12
N PRO A 229 -9.30 -11.70 -4.02
CA PRO A 229 -8.99 -13.07 -3.65
C PRO A 229 -9.38 -13.39 -2.20
N ASN A 230 -9.76 -14.63 -1.96
CA ASN A 230 -10.05 -15.18 -0.63
C ASN A 230 -11.17 -14.48 0.15
N THR A 231 -12.01 -13.65 -0.49
CA THR A 231 -13.07 -12.88 0.19
C THR A 231 -14.04 -13.77 0.97
N GLU A 232 -14.35 -14.97 0.47
CA GLU A 232 -15.22 -15.93 1.16
C GLU A 232 -14.49 -16.75 2.24
N GLY A 233 -13.17 -16.58 2.36
CA GLY A 233 -12.33 -17.31 3.32
C GLY A 233 -11.62 -16.35 4.29
N ARG A 234 -10.29 -16.43 4.30
CA ARG A 234 -9.42 -15.61 5.18
C ARG A 234 -9.42 -14.12 4.86
N GLY A 235 -9.88 -13.75 3.70
CA GLY A 235 -9.90 -12.37 3.24
C GLY A 235 -8.77 -12.03 2.26
N THR A 236 -8.94 -10.89 1.59
CA THR A 236 -7.99 -10.36 0.62
C THR A 236 -6.83 -9.66 1.34
N HIS A 237 -5.59 -9.98 0.95
CA HIS A 237 -4.40 -9.30 1.48
C HIS A 237 -4.47 -7.79 1.25
N VAL A 238 -4.28 -7.03 2.32
CA VAL A 238 -4.22 -5.57 2.32
C VAL A 238 -2.84 -5.08 2.74
N ASN A 239 -2.46 -3.91 2.24
CA ASN A 239 -1.30 -3.17 2.70
C ASN A 239 -1.72 -1.74 3.03
N ILE A 240 -0.89 -0.98 3.72
CA ILE A 240 -1.23 0.35 4.22
C ILE A 240 -0.34 1.44 3.64
N SER A 241 -0.90 2.65 3.53
CA SER A 241 -0.14 3.88 3.66
C SER A 241 -0.23 4.31 5.13
N GLY A 242 0.82 4.90 5.65
CA GLY A 242 0.84 5.23 7.07
C GLY A 242 1.90 6.25 7.44
N MET A 243 2.01 6.49 8.73
CA MET A 243 2.84 7.52 9.33
C MET A 243 3.63 7.00 10.52
N VAL A 244 4.78 7.64 10.78
CA VAL A 244 5.56 7.47 12.01
C VAL A 244 5.99 8.83 12.54
N LEU A 245 6.11 8.96 13.85
CA LEU A 245 6.76 10.10 14.50
C LEU A 245 8.28 9.88 14.51
N ALA A 246 9.04 10.84 14.00
CA ALA A 246 10.50 10.76 14.01
C ALA A 246 11.05 10.80 15.44
N LYS A 247 12.07 9.98 15.71
CA LYS A 247 12.69 9.86 17.05
C LYS A 247 13.17 11.19 17.63
N ASN A 248 13.71 12.04 16.78
CA ASN A 248 14.30 13.32 17.16
C ASN A 248 13.51 14.50 16.59
N ALA A 249 12.19 14.35 16.40
CA ALA A 249 11.32 15.39 15.84
C ALA A 249 11.51 16.73 16.55
N PRO A 250 12.04 17.76 15.84
CA PRO A 250 12.25 19.08 16.43
C PRO A 250 10.94 19.80 16.77
N ASN A 251 9.86 19.52 16.02
CA ASN A 251 8.54 20.11 16.22
C ASN A 251 7.52 19.05 16.68
N LYS A 252 7.86 18.29 17.74
CA LYS A 252 7.10 17.11 18.17
C LYS A 252 5.61 17.38 18.38
N ASP A 253 5.24 18.49 19.04
CA ASP A 253 3.84 18.78 19.36
C ASP A 253 3.03 19.04 18.06
N ASN A 254 3.61 19.77 17.10
CA ASN A 254 2.99 19.98 15.79
C ASN A 254 2.95 18.69 14.96
N ALA A 255 3.93 17.81 15.12
CA ALA A 255 3.93 16.49 14.48
C ALA A 255 2.78 15.62 15.01
N VAL A 256 2.55 15.59 16.33
CA VAL A 256 1.43 14.85 16.92
C VAL A 256 0.09 15.44 16.45
N LYS A 257 -0.07 16.78 16.45
CA LYS A 257 -1.27 17.43 15.90
C LYS A 257 -1.53 17.01 14.44
N LEU A 258 -0.47 16.98 13.60
CA LEU A 258 -0.61 16.50 12.21
C LEU A 258 -1.02 15.03 12.15
N MET A 259 -0.45 14.18 13.00
CA MET A 259 -0.80 12.75 13.02
C MET A 259 -2.25 12.53 13.46
N GLU A 260 -2.74 13.27 14.45
CA GLU A 260 -4.13 13.25 14.90
C GLU A 260 -5.08 13.75 13.79
N PHE A 261 -4.74 14.86 13.13
CA PHE A 261 -5.50 15.36 11.98
C PHE A 261 -5.56 14.31 10.86
N LEU A 262 -4.44 13.68 10.48
CA LEU A 262 -4.42 12.67 9.41
C LEU A 262 -5.24 11.42 9.75
N ALA A 263 -5.49 11.15 11.02
CA ALA A 263 -6.36 10.08 11.50
C ALA A 263 -7.84 10.51 11.62
N SER A 264 -8.17 11.80 11.49
CA SER A 264 -9.53 12.33 11.63
C SER A 264 -10.44 11.96 10.45
N ASP A 265 -11.76 12.02 10.69
CA ASP A 265 -12.79 11.78 9.67
C ASP A 265 -12.61 12.69 8.45
N GLU A 266 -12.26 13.97 8.66
CA GLU A 266 -12.04 14.94 7.59
C GLU A 266 -10.86 14.51 6.69
N ALA A 267 -9.71 14.19 7.29
CA ALA A 267 -8.55 13.75 6.54
C ALA A 267 -8.79 12.42 5.84
N GLN A 268 -9.50 11.49 6.49
CA GLN A 268 -9.86 10.20 5.90
C GLN A 268 -10.81 10.37 4.69
N ALA A 269 -11.76 11.30 4.76
CA ALA A 269 -12.63 11.63 3.62
C ALA A 269 -11.85 12.25 2.46
N ILE A 270 -10.89 13.14 2.73
CA ILE A 270 -9.99 13.70 1.71
C ILE A 270 -9.14 12.58 1.06
N TYR A 271 -8.59 11.66 1.86
CA TYR A 271 -7.84 10.52 1.34
C TYR A 271 -8.70 9.63 0.42
N ALA A 272 -9.90 9.31 0.84
CA ALA A 272 -10.83 8.48 0.06
C ALA A 272 -11.13 9.11 -1.31
N ALA A 273 -11.34 10.44 -1.36
CA ALA A 273 -11.64 11.16 -2.59
C ALA A 273 -10.45 11.26 -3.56
N GLN A 274 -9.20 11.37 -3.04
CA GLN A 274 -8.03 11.75 -3.84
C GLN A 274 -7.18 10.56 -4.32
N ASN A 275 -7.10 9.46 -3.55
CA ASN A 275 -6.04 8.47 -3.73
C ASN A 275 -6.51 7.11 -4.24
N PHE A 276 -7.82 6.90 -4.41
CA PHE A 276 -8.41 5.60 -4.77
C PHE A 276 -8.02 4.47 -3.79
N GLU A 277 -7.79 4.81 -2.54
CA GLU A 277 -7.48 3.91 -1.43
C GLU A 277 -8.69 3.84 -0.48
N TYR A 278 -8.76 2.80 0.33
CA TYR A 278 -9.83 2.64 1.33
C TYR A 278 -9.40 3.34 2.62
N PRO A 279 -10.28 4.17 3.23
CA PRO A 279 -10.02 4.71 4.56
C PRO A 279 -9.79 3.60 5.59
N VAL A 280 -9.01 3.89 6.64
CA VAL A 280 -8.83 2.96 7.77
C VAL A 280 -9.90 3.17 8.84
N GLU A 281 -10.45 4.37 8.91
CA GLU A 281 -11.53 4.72 9.84
C GLU A 281 -12.83 4.04 9.37
N PRO A 282 -13.47 3.18 10.22
CA PRO A 282 -14.60 2.34 9.81
C PRO A 282 -15.87 3.11 9.42
N GLY A 283 -16.02 4.35 9.89
CA GLY A 283 -17.17 5.22 9.59
C GLY A 283 -17.10 5.92 8.23
N ILE A 284 -15.92 5.94 7.60
CA ILE A 284 -15.68 6.70 6.36
C ILE A 284 -15.80 5.79 5.13
N ALA A 285 -16.74 6.12 4.25
CA ALA A 285 -16.91 5.38 3.00
C ALA A 285 -15.78 5.68 1.99
N PRO A 286 -15.36 4.70 1.17
CA PRO A 286 -14.49 4.96 0.05
C PRO A 286 -15.20 5.83 -1.00
N SER A 287 -14.45 6.44 -1.94
CA SER A 287 -15.06 7.18 -3.04
C SER A 287 -16.01 6.30 -3.87
N GLU A 288 -16.99 6.92 -4.54
CA GLU A 288 -17.96 6.20 -5.41
C GLU A 288 -17.25 5.31 -6.43
N LEU A 289 -16.15 5.79 -7.03
CA LEU A 289 -15.34 5.01 -7.97
C LEU A 289 -14.75 3.77 -7.31
N VAL A 290 -14.18 3.89 -6.12
CA VAL A 290 -13.61 2.76 -5.37
C VAL A 290 -14.71 1.79 -4.95
N ALA A 291 -15.85 2.29 -4.48
CA ALA A 291 -17.01 1.48 -4.12
C ALA A 291 -17.57 0.70 -5.32
N SER A 292 -17.50 1.26 -6.54
CA SER A 292 -17.99 0.61 -7.76
C SER A 292 -17.23 -0.67 -8.14
N TRP A 293 -16.03 -0.91 -7.58
CA TRP A 293 -15.27 -2.14 -7.83
C TRP A 293 -15.77 -3.34 -7.02
N GLY A 294 -16.70 -3.14 -6.12
CA GLY A 294 -17.26 -4.15 -5.23
C GLY A 294 -16.69 -4.07 -3.81
N SER A 295 -17.22 -4.93 -2.95
CA SER A 295 -16.78 -5.08 -1.56
C SER A 295 -15.95 -6.34 -1.37
N PHE A 296 -15.13 -6.37 -0.33
CA PHE A 296 -14.33 -7.52 0.04
C PHE A 296 -14.14 -7.62 1.55
N LYS A 297 -13.88 -8.82 2.02
CA LYS A 297 -13.36 -9.04 3.37
C LYS A 297 -11.84 -8.85 3.32
N ALA A 298 -11.31 -7.93 4.13
CA ALA A 298 -9.86 -7.80 4.31
C ALA A 298 -9.32 -8.98 5.13
N ASP A 299 -8.09 -9.40 4.82
CA ASP A 299 -7.35 -10.36 5.64
C ASP A 299 -7.06 -9.76 7.01
N GLU A 300 -7.40 -10.48 8.07
CA GLU A 300 -7.27 -10.03 9.46
C GLU A 300 -5.89 -10.32 10.07
N VAL A 301 -5.01 -11.03 9.32
CA VAL A 301 -3.64 -11.28 9.81
C VAL A 301 -2.94 -9.95 10.10
N SER A 302 -2.28 -9.89 11.24
CA SER A 302 -1.61 -8.67 11.69
C SER A 302 -0.54 -8.20 10.69
N LEU A 303 -0.53 -6.91 10.40
CA LEU A 303 0.53 -6.33 9.56
C LEU A 303 1.92 -6.46 10.20
N ASN A 304 2.01 -6.57 11.53
CA ASN A 304 3.27 -6.89 12.22
C ASN A 304 3.75 -8.30 11.88
N GLU A 305 2.85 -9.29 11.83
CA GLU A 305 3.19 -10.67 11.43
C GLU A 305 3.65 -10.72 9.96
N ILE A 306 2.94 -10.02 9.07
CA ILE A 306 3.35 -9.90 7.67
C ILE A 306 4.71 -9.23 7.56
N ALA A 307 4.94 -8.13 8.29
CA ALA A 307 6.21 -7.43 8.29
C ALA A 307 7.38 -8.33 8.75
N ALA A 308 7.17 -9.16 9.77
CA ALA A 308 8.15 -10.10 10.29
C ALA A 308 8.57 -11.17 9.25
N GLN A 309 7.69 -11.53 8.32
CA GLN A 309 7.97 -12.55 7.29
C GLN A 309 8.63 -11.97 6.01
N ARG A 310 8.80 -10.66 5.89
CA ARG A 310 9.26 -10.03 4.62
C ARG A 310 10.66 -10.43 4.19
N ALA A 311 11.60 -10.58 5.11
CA ALA A 311 12.96 -11.04 4.79
C ALA A 311 12.93 -12.46 4.21
N LYS A 312 12.16 -13.35 4.85
CA LYS A 312 11.97 -14.72 4.38
C LYS A 312 11.24 -14.78 3.03
N ALA A 313 10.24 -13.93 2.83
CA ALA A 313 9.55 -13.82 1.54
C ALA A 313 10.50 -13.40 0.41
N SER A 314 11.40 -12.44 0.66
CA SER A 314 12.44 -12.05 -0.31
C SER A 314 13.41 -13.20 -0.62
N GLU A 315 13.82 -13.94 0.39
CA GLU A 315 14.69 -15.13 0.23
C GLU A 315 14.01 -16.20 -0.63
N LEU A 316 12.72 -16.49 -0.40
CA LEU A 316 11.96 -17.46 -1.20
C LEU A 316 11.85 -17.04 -2.68
N VAL A 317 11.72 -15.76 -2.99
CA VAL A 317 11.73 -15.27 -4.39
C VAL A 317 13.04 -15.64 -5.09
N ASP A 318 14.18 -15.50 -4.40
CA ASP A 318 15.50 -15.84 -4.93
C ASP A 318 15.69 -17.36 -5.03
N ILE A 319 15.34 -18.12 -3.98
CA ILE A 319 15.43 -19.59 -3.97
C ILE A 319 14.64 -20.19 -5.13
N VAL A 320 13.41 -19.73 -5.33
CA VAL A 320 12.54 -20.21 -6.41
C VAL A 320 13.01 -19.72 -7.78
N GLY A 321 13.80 -18.64 -7.83
CA GLY A 321 14.17 -17.98 -9.09
C GLY A 321 12.94 -17.34 -9.78
N PHE A 322 12.01 -16.80 -8.99
CA PHE A 322 10.72 -16.30 -9.49
C PHE A 322 10.86 -15.28 -10.62
N ASP A 323 11.82 -14.37 -10.49
CA ASP A 323 12.07 -13.31 -11.47
C ASP A 323 12.77 -13.80 -12.75
N ASN A 324 13.12 -15.09 -12.83
CA ASN A 324 13.61 -15.69 -14.07
C ASN A 324 12.49 -16.04 -15.05
N GLY A 325 11.24 -16.07 -14.57
CA GLY A 325 10.07 -16.47 -15.35
C GLY A 325 9.80 -17.98 -15.27
N PRO A 326 8.85 -18.49 -16.10
CA PRO A 326 8.46 -19.89 -16.05
C PRO A 326 9.63 -20.81 -16.35
N SER A 327 9.67 -21.95 -15.66
CA SER A 327 10.59 -23.05 -16.02
C SER A 327 10.11 -23.67 -17.33
N ASN A 328 11.00 -23.77 -18.32
CA ASN A 328 10.72 -24.39 -19.63
C ASN A 328 10.45 -25.89 -19.50
#